data_531a775dc4d8424542eff387ffa487dd
#
_entry.id   531a775dc4d8424542eff387ffa487dd
#
_cell.length_a   1.000
_cell.length_b   1.000
_cell.length_c   1.000
_cell.angle_alpha   90.00
_cell.angle_beta   90.00
_cell.angle_gamma   90.00
#
_symmetry.space_group_name_H-M   'P 1'
#
loop_
_entity.id
_entity.type
_entity.pdbx_description
1 polymer ?
#
loop_
_entity_poly.entity_id
_entity_poly.type
_entity_poly.pdbx_seq_one_letter_code
_entity_poly.pdbx_strand_id
1 'polypeptide(L)'
;MPNFAPHKFERFSKYIVIQKMVQAYNFLASWQLFPEKGSYQKDIGPKSATYKIESIVNEKHLTISHNWVTVTNEAFYTQYSILPNGIKNPFDNKEVAESYIAEIKNSSNLTIQFFTIDEVLCLEIVKEIMPNGYLKITQNIVAPTNTFTNIDVYHKQMSVLPYSSSVGSVAIRPTKEGVIKHKALAAMEEQTNMQLDQIKQQIELLARQAQELRKRKELSLMIYDSKLNFKPQIGQIYHVYERHDSTHLLSLVAPQEWGTHGPFKAYISSVKLLADHTWMEV
;
A
#
# COMPACT_ATOMS: atom_id res chain seq x y z
N MET A 1 35.51 -16.97 0.65
CA MET A 1 34.18 -16.41 1.01
C MET A 1 33.93 -15.22 0.10
N PRO A 2 32.95 -15.23 -0.79
CA PRO A 2 32.68 -14.10 -1.67
C PRO A 2 31.90 -13.02 -0.91
N ASN A 3 32.47 -11.81 -0.91
CA ASN A 3 31.86 -10.58 -0.42
C ASN A 3 30.60 -10.28 -1.24
N PHE A 4 29.41 -10.50 -0.68
CA PHE A 4 28.16 -10.02 -1.26
C PHE A 4 28.07 -8.50 -1.04
N ALA A 5 28.08 -7.75 -2.14
CA ALA A 5 28.08 -6.31 -2.17
C ALA A 5 26.80 -5.72 -1.52
N PRO A 6 26.94 -4.73 -0.59
CA PRO A 6 25.82 -4.11 0.13
C PRO A 6 24.82 -3.36 -0.76
N HIS A 7 25.17 -3.02 -2.00
CA HIS A 7 24.33 -2.27 -2.95
C HIS A 7 23.08 -3.00 -3.44
N LYS A 8 22.99 -4.33 -3.38
CA LYS A 8 21.77 -5.06 -3.78
C LYS A 8 20.67 -4.94 -2.73
N PHE A 9 21.03 -4.95 -1.44
CA PHE A 9 20.06 -4.86 -0.34
C PHE A 9 19.40 -3.47 -0.23
N GLU A 10 20.17 -2.39 -0.43
CA GLU A 10 19.63 -1.02 -0.41
C GLU A 10 18.65 -0.74 -1.58
N ARG A 11 18.92 -1.26 -2.77
CA ARG A 11 18.00 -1.11 -3.90
C ARG A 11 16.70 -1.87 -3.71
N PHE A 12 16.74 -3.07 -3.11
CA PHE A 12 15.55 -3.86 -2.78
C PHE A 12 14.69 -3.16 -1.73
N SER A 13 15.31 -2.62 -0.68
CA SER A 13 14.63 -1.86 0.38
C SER A 13 13.95 -0.61 -0.17
N LYS A 14 14.61 0.18 -1.01
CA LYS A 14 14.02 1.38 -1.64
C LYS A 14 12.82 1.04 -2.53
N TYR A 15 12.85 -0.07 -3.25
CA TYR A 15 11.78 -0.47 -4.16
C TYR A 15 10.51 -0.92 -3.40
N ILE A 16 10.68 -1.72 -2.35
CA ILE A 16 9.57 -2.17 -1.48
C ILE A 16 8.87 -0.96 -0.85
N VAL A 17 9.62 0.04 -0.42
CA VAL A 17 9.07 1.25 0.19
C VAL A 17 8.29 2.09 -0.82
N ILE A 18 8.77 2.26 -2.06
CA ILE A 18 8.03 2.99 -3.11
C ILE A 18 6.72 2.26 -3.44
N GLN A 19 6.73 0.93 -3.54
CA GLN A 19 5.54 0.14 -3.82
C GLN A 19 4.51 0.24 -2.68
N LYS A 20 4.95 0.23 -1.42
CA LYS A 20 4.08 0.44 -0.25
C LYS A 20 3.53 1.87 -0.18
N MET A 21 4.27 2.89 -0.60
CA MET A 21 3.79 4.27 -0.66
C MET A 21 2.71 4.47 -1.72
N VAL A 22 2.82 3.81 -2.88
CA VAL A 22 1.73 3.80 -3.89
C VAL A 22 0.47 3.16 -3.34
N GLN A 23 0.59 2.12 -2.52
CA GLN A 23 -0.56 1.49 -1.84
C GLN A 23 -1.17 2.39 -0.75
N ALA A 24 -0.37 3.28 -0.13
CA ALA A 24 -0.86 4.23 0.86
C ALA A 24 -1.79 5.31 0.29
N TYR A 25 -1.74 5.56 -1.03
CA TYR A 25 -2.44 6.68 -1.67
C TYR A 25 -3.94 6.72 -1.37
N ASN A 26 -4.61 5.58 -1.30
CA ASN A 26 -6.05 5.51 -1.02
C ASN A 26 -6.42 6.01 0.38
N PHE A 27 -5.47 5.97 1.34
CA PHE A 27 -5.66 6.46 2.69
C PHE A 27 -5.44 7.97 2.82
N LEU A 28 -4.68 8.58 1.87
CA LEU A 28 -4.31 10.00 1.94
C LEU A 28 -5.53 10.87 1.68
N ALA A 29 -6.11 11.39 2.74
CA ALA A 29 -7.26 12.29 2.69
C ALA A 29 -7.55 12.88 4.08
N SER A 30 -8.49 13.84 4.11
CA SER A 30 -9.25 14.16 5.31
C SER A 30 -10.54 13.36 5.33
N TRP A 31 -10.86 12.79 6.48
CA TRP A 31 -11.97 11.89 6.70
C TRP A 31 -12.86 12.44 7.82
N GLN A 32 -14.17 12.52 7.58
CA GLN A 32 -15.15 13.00 8.55
C GLN A 32 -15.92 11.82 9.13
N LEU A 33 -16.05 11.76 10.45
CA LEU A 33 -16.76 10.69 11.16
C LEU A 33 -18.25 10.65 10.81
N PHE A 34 -18.77 9.42 10.71
CA PHE A 34 -20.19 9.09 10.81
C PHE A 34 -20.48 8.54 12.20
N PRO A 35 -20.90 9.35 13.18
CA PRO A 35 -21.09 8.88 14.57
C PRO A 35 -22.10 7.73 14.67
N GLU A 36 -23.15 7.75 13.84
CA GLU A 36 -24.20 6.74 13.82
C GLU A 36 -23.77 5.37 13.28
N LYS A 37 -22.60 5.29 12.65
CA LYS A 37 -22.02 4.04 12.10
C LYS A 37 -20.92 3.46 12.97
N GLY A 38 -20.59 4.15 14.06
CA GLY A 38 -19.61 3.69 15.05
C GLY A 38 -20.16 2.59 15.94
N SER A 39 -19.26 1.78 16.50
CA SER A 39 -19.56 0.77 17.53
C SER A 39 -18.44 0.75 18.57
N TYR A 40 -18.79 0.88 19.84
CA TYR A 40 -17.83 1.05 20.93
C TYR A 40 -18.12 0.05 22.05
N GLN A 41 -17.13 -0.78 22.36
CA GLN A 41 -17.21 -1.70 23.51
C GLN A 41 -16.67 -1.06 24.77
N LYS A 42 -15.77 -0.08 24.63
CA LYS A 42 -15.23 0.72 25.70
C LYS A 42 -15.41 2.19 25.36
N ASP A 43 -15.85 2.95 26.35
CA ASP A 43 -16.11 4.39 26.26
C ASP A 43 -17.34 4.74 25.39
N ILE A 44 -17.63 6.02 25.31
CA ILE A 44 -18.68 6.56 24.46
C ILE A 44 -18.00 7.14 23.22
N GLY A 45 -18.51 6.80 22.04
CA GLY A 45 -17.99 7.32 20.80
C GLY A 45 -18.01 8.84 20.71
N PRO A 46 -17.14 9.44 19.92
CA PRO A 46 -17.07 10.88 19.73
C PRO A 46 -18.34 11.40 19.03
N LYS A 47 -18.78 12.60 19.42
CA LYS A 47 -19.88 13.34 18.79
C LYS A 47 -19.53 13.73 17.35
N SER A 48 -18.27 14.11 17.14
CA SER A 48 -17.71 14.42 15.82
C SER A 48 -16.21 14.15 15.83
N ALA A 49 -15.65 13.77 14.67
CA ALA A 49 -14.23 13.64 14.53
C ALA A 49 -13.79 13.90 13.09
N THR A 50 -12.58 14.38 12.94
CA THR A 50 -11.87 14.49 11.65
C THR A 50 -10.57 13.75 11.75
N TYR A 51 -10.35 12.84 10.82
CA TYR A 51 -9.15 12.02 10.73
C TYR A 51 -8.40 12.37 9.44
N LYS A 52 -7.15 12.80 9.52
CA LYS A 52 -6.35 13.21 8.38
C LYS A 52 -5.12 12.32 8.26
N ILE A 53 -4.89 11.81 7.06
CA ILE A 53 -3.69 11.03 6.74
C ILE A 53 -2.97 11.73 5.61
N GLU A 54 -1.71 12.09 5.83
CA GLU A 54 -0.85 12.78 4.88
C GLU A 54 0.45 12.01 4.68
N SER A 55 1.06 12.16 3.51
CA SER A 55 2.37 11.60 3.22
C SER A 55 3.42 12.68 3.21
N ILE A 56 4.53 12.47 3.90
CA ILE A 56 5.73 13.29 3.78
C ILE A 56 6.61 12.63 2.71
N VAL A 57 6.59 13.19 1.50
CA VAL A 57 7.17 12.60 0.27
C VAL A 57 8.66 12.24 0.41
N ASN A 58 9.44 13.04 1.14
CA ASN A 58 10.88 12.81 1.31
C ASN A 58 11.24 11.87 2.46
N GLU A 59 10.35 11.66 3.42
CA GLU A 59 10.63 10.91 4.66
C GLU A 59 9.99 9.52 4.71
N LYS A 60 9.19 9.16 3.70
CA LYS A 60 8.48 7.86 3.62
C LYS A 60 7.53 7.60 4.79
N HIS A 61 7.20 8.65 5.55
CA HIS A 61 6.31 8.58 6.70
C HIS A 61 4.89 8.96 6.30
N LEU A 62 3.94 8.38 7.01
CA LEU A 62 2.55 8.84 7.03
C LEU A 62 2.32 9.62 8.31
N THR A 63 1.89 10.87 8.19
CA THR A 63 1.44 11.68 9.32
C THR A 63 -0.05 11.49 9.49
N ILE A 64 -0.45 11.13 10.68
CA ILE A 64 -1.84 10.88 11.07
C ILE A 64 -2.23 11.90 12.10
N SER A 65 -3.27 12.70 11.79
CA SER A 65 -3.85 13.68 12.69
C SER A 65 -5.30 13.32 12.98
N HIS A 66 -5.69 13.31 14.22
CA HIS A 66 -7.04 13.02 14.67
C HIS A 66 -7.54 14.10 15.60
N ASN A 67 -8.61 14.79 15.21
CA ASN A 67 -9.36 15.73 16.05
C ASN A 67 -10.69 15.11 16.37
N TRP A 68 -11.09 15.11 17.63
CA TRP A 68 -12.44 14.65 18.00
C TRP A 68 -13.04 15.48 19.12
N VAL A 69 -14.35 15.49 19.16
CA VAL A 69 -15.15 16.16 20.19
C VAL A 69 -16.01 15.10 20.86
N THR A 70 -15.93 15.04 22.19
CA THR A 70 -16.73 14.11 23.00
C THR A 70 -18.20 14.57 23.08
N VAL A 71 -19.05 13.71 23.60
CA VAL A 71 -20.46 14.06 23.89
C VAL A 71 -20.58 15.17 24.94
N THR A 72 -19.56 15.37 25.80
CA THR A 72 -19.45 16.45 26.78
C THR A 72 -18.92 17.76 26.17
N ASN A 73 -18.70 17.82 24.85
CA ASN A 73 -18.16 18.96 24.08
C ASN A 73 -16.69 19.29 24.41
N GLU A 74 -15.94 18.34 24.95
CA GLU A 74 -14.49 18.47 25.10
C GLU A 74 -13.80 18.12 23.80
N ALA A 75 -12.86 18.96 23.36
CA ALA A 75 -12.11 18.78 22.12
C ALA A 75 -10.72 18.20 22.41
N PHE A 76 -10.34 17.19 21.65
CA PHE A 76 -9.05 16.53 21.72
C PHE A 76 -8.37 16.52 20.36
N TYR A 77 -7.03 16.45 20.39
CA TYR A 77 -6.19 16.36 19.21
C TYR A 77 -5.03 15.42 19.47
N THR A 78 -4.77 14.54 18.49
CA THR A 78 -3.53 13.76 18.46
C THR A 78 -2.90 13.85 17.07
N GLN A 79 -1.57 13.81 17.04
CA GLN A 79 -0.81 13.70 15.81
C GLN A 79 0.40 12.81 16.04
N TYR A 80 0.67 11.93 15.10
CA TYR A 80 1.86 11.08 15.11
C TYR A 80 2.25 10.69 13.70
N SER A 81 3.52 10.31 13.53
CA SER A 81 4.05 9.84 12.25
C SER A 81 4.44 8.36 12.33
N ILE A 82 4.16 7.62 11.28
CA ILE A 82 4.51 6.19 11.18
C ILE A 82 5.25 5.89 9.89
N LEU A 83 6.15 4.93 9.96
CA LEU A 83 6.85 4.35 8.82
C LEU A 83 6.23 2.98 8.51
N PRO A 84 5.43 2.84 7.41
CA PRO A 84 4.71 1.60 7.12
C PRO A 84 5.61 0.57 6.42
N ASN A 85 6.70 0.18 7.08
CA ASN A 85 7.72 -0.72 6.55
C ASN A 85 7.55 -2.19 6.98
N GLY A 86 6.62 -2.47 7.91
CA GLY A 86 6.41 -3.80 8.48
C GLY A 86 7.47 -4.21 9.50
N ILE A 87 8.31 -3.27 9.97
CA ILE A 87 9.36 -3.49 10.95
C ILE A 87 9.01 -2.73 12.23
N LYS A 88 9.49 -3.22 13.39
CA LYS A 88 9.34 -2.54 14.66
C LYS A 88 10.17 -1.24 14.67
N ASN A 89 9.51 -0.13 14.96
CA ASN A 89 10.11 1.20 15.05
C ASN A 89 9.81 1.79 16.44
N PRO A 90 10.69 2.65 17.01
CA PRO A 90 10.39 3.37 18.23
C PRO A 90 9.21 4.32 18.02
N PHE A 91 8.38 4.49 19.05
CA PHE A 91 7.28 5.44 19.04
C PHE A 91 7.61 6.67 19.87
N ASP A 92 7.32 7.87 19.35
CA ASP A 92 7.74 9.11 19.98
C ASP A 92 6.99 9.41 21.27
N ASN A 93 5.68 9.06 21.33
CA ASN A 93 4.86 9.27 22.52
C ASN A 93 4.92 8.05 23.43
N LYS A 94 5.83 8.09 24.41
CA LYS A 94 6.06 7.01 25.39
C LYS A 94 4.92 6.78 26.37
N GLU A 95 4.00 7.74 26.52
CA GLU A 95 2.79 7.56 27.34
C GLU A 95 1.80 6.59 26.67
N VAL A 96 1.85 6.45 25.36
CA VAL A 96 0.98 5.58 24.59
C VAL A 96 1.63 4.21 24.34
N ALA A 97 2.87 4.21 23.84
CA ALA A 97 3.59 2.97 23.53
C ALA A 97 5.11 3.21 23.42
N GLU A 98 5.88 2.17 23.62
CA GLU A 98 7.34 2.21 23.45
C GLU A 98 7.75 2.06 21.99
N SER A 99 7.05 1.19 21.27
CA SER A 99 7.34 0.90 19.87
C SER A 99 6.09 0.57 19.08
N TYR A 100 6.20 0.59 17.75
CA TYR A 100 5.11 0.20 16.85
C TYR A 100 5.62 -0.60 15.65
N ILE A 101 4.70 -1.37 15.05
CA ILE A 101 4.85 -1.96 13.72
C ILE A 101 3.71 -1.42 12.85
N ALA A 102 4.02 -0.80 11.72
CA ALA A 102 3.03 -0.36 10.75
C ALA A 102 3.23 -1.07 9.43
N GLU A 103 2.16 -1.61 8.86
CA GLU A 103 2.20 -2.35 7.60
C GLU A 103 1.00 -2.01 6.72
N ILE A 104 1.28 -1.68 5.44
CA ILE A 104 0.28 -1.63 4.38
C ILE A 104 0.26 -3.00 3.71
N LYS A 105 -0.81 -3.77 3.96
CA LYS A 105 -0.99 -5.11 3.37
C LYS A 105 -1.40 -5.02 1.90
N ASN A 106 -2.23 -4.04 1.57
CA ASN A 106 -2.69 -3.75 0.20
C ASN A 106 -3.24 -2.31 0.14
N SER A 107 -3.79 -1.90 -1.01
CA SER A 107 -4.34 -0.55 -1.21
C SER A 107 -5.57 -0.21 -0.35
N SER A 108 -6.11 -1.18 0.38
CA SER A 108 -7.31 -1.01 1.22
C SER A 108 -7.08 -1.34 2.69
N ASN A 109 -5.91 -1.88 3.08
CA ASN A 109 -5.64 -2.30 4.45
C ASN A 109 -4.29 -1.78 4.97
N LEU A 110 -4.35 -0.98 6.03
CA LEU A 110 -3.20 -0.50 6.81
C LEU A 110 -3.40 -0.92 8.27
N THR A 111 -2.44 -1.63 8.84
CA THR A 111 -2.44 -2.07 10.23
C THR A 111 -1.31 -1.39 10.98
N ILE A 112 -1.57 -0.93 12.21
CA ILE A 112 -0.59 -0.36 13.14
C ILE A 112 -0.74 -1.08 14.46
N GLN A 113 0.32 -1.67 14.96
CA GLN A 113 0.38 -2.37 16.23
C GLN A 113 1.35 -1.62 17.16
N PHE A 114 0.91 -1.32 18.38
CA PHE A 114 1.67 -0.61 19.38
C PHE A 114 2.02 -1.54 20.55
N PHE A 115 3.23 -1.42 21.06
CA PHE A 115 3.79 -2.32 22.06
C PHE A 115 4.30 -1.53 23.28
N THR A 116 4.07 -2.10 24.45
CA THR A 116 4.64 -1.61 25.72
C THR A 116 6.15 -1.84 25.78
N ILE A 117 6.80 -1.35 26.86
CA ILE A 117 8.22 -1.58 27.14
C ILE A 117 8.54 -3.09 27.28
N ASP A 118 7.59 -3.87 27.79
CA ASP A 118 7.73 -5.33 27.93
C ASP A 118 7.40 -6.10 26.64
N GLU A 119 7.34 -5.39 25.51
CA GLU A 119 7.02 -5.93 24.19
C GLU A 119 5.63 -6.56 24.06
N VAL A 120 4.71 -6.22 24.94
CA VAL A 120 3.32 -6.69 24.90
C VAL A 120 2.50 -5.77 24.01
N LEU A 121 1.69 -6.35 23.12
CA LEU A 121 0.73 -5.61 22.28
C LEU A 121 -0.30 -4.93 23.20
N CYS A 122 -0.40 -3.59 23.13
CA CYS A 122 -1.36 -2.81 23.92
C CYS A 122 -2.48 -2.19 23.08
N LEU A 123 -2.21 -1.89 21.81
CA LEU A 123 -3.20 -1.31 20.90
C LEU A 123 -2.93 -1.77 19.47
N GLU A 124 -3.96 -2.22 18.78
CA GLU A 124 -3.92 -2.46 17.34
C GLU A 124 -4.95 -1.57 16.64
N ILE A 125 -4.53 -0.85 15.60
CA ILE A 125 -5.38 -0.01 14.77
C ILE A 125 -5.38 -0.58 13.35
N VAL A 126 -6.54 -1.06 12.90
CA VAL A 126 -6.74 -1.53 11.54
C VAL A 126 -7.55 -0.50 10.77
N LYS A 127 -7.00 0.02 9.68
CA LYS A 127 -7.65 0.96 8.77
C LYS A 127 -8.00 0.22 7.48
N GLU A 128 -9.27 0.25 7.13
CA GLU A 128 -9.81 -0.46 5.97
C GLU A 128 -10.60 0.51 5.08
N ILE A 129 -10.19 0.65 3.81
CA ILE A 129 -11.01 1.31 2.79
C ILE A 129 -12.06 0.32 2.31
N MET A 130 -13.30 0.58 2.64
CA MET A 130 -14.46 -0.25 2.28
C MET A 130 -14.79 -0.10 0.78
N PRO A 131 -15.51 -1.06 0.17
CA PRO A 131 -15.90 -0.99 -1.25
C PRO A 131 -16.71 0.26 -1.63
N ASN A 132 -17.42 0.85 -0.67
CA ASN A 132 -18.18 2.09 -0.84
C ASN A 132 -17.33 3.37 -0.68
N GLY A 133 -16.00 3.23 -0.55
CA GLY A 133 -15.07 4.35 -0.39
C GLY A 133 -15.00 4.94 1.03
N TYR A 134 -15.66 4.35 2.02
CA TYR A 134 -15.56 4.78 3.41
C TYR A 134 -14.29 4.20 4.07
N LEU A 135 -13.72 4.94 5.01
CA LEU A 135 -12.64 4.47 5.87
C LEU A 135 -13.23 3.91 7.17
N LYS A 136 -13.04 2.62 7.40
CA LYS A 136 -13.33 1.97 8.67
C LYS A 136 -12.05 1.90 9.48
N ILE A 137 -12.08 2.36 10.71
CA ILE A 137 -10.98 2.27 11.68
C ILE A 137 -11.45 1.37 12.82
N THR A 138 -10.78 0.25 13.00
CA THR A 138 -10.99 -0.66 14.12
C THR A 138 -9.84 -0.51 15.09
N GLN A 139 -10.15 -0.23 16.35
CA GLN A 139 -9.18 -0.08 17.45
C GLN A 139 -9.38 -1.23 18.42
N ASN A 140 -8.42 -2.14 18.49
CA ASN A 140 -8.37 -3.24 19.45
C ASN A 140 -7.47 -2.82 20.62
N ILE A 141 -8.07 -2.46 21.75
CA ILE A 141 -7.37 -2.07 22.96
C ILE A 141 -7.14 -3.33 23.78
N VAL A 142 -5.89 -3.74 23.93
CA VAL A 142 -5.51 -4.98 24.61
C VAL A 142 -5.16 -4.64 26.06
N ALA A 143 -6.03 -5.06 26.99
CA ALA A 143 -5.76 -5.00 28.42
C ALA A 143 -5.39 -6.40 28.95
N PRO A 144 -4.76 -6.52 30.13
CA PRO A 144 -4.27 -7.81 30.65
C PRO A 144 -5.32 -8.92 30.75
N THR A 145 -6.59 -8.55 30.95
CA THR A 145 -7.69 -9.50 31.15
C THR A 145 -8.70 -9.53 30.00
N ASN A 146 -8.81 -8.45 29.21
CA ASN A 146 -9.82 -8.30 28.17
C ASN A 146 -9.28 -7.51 26.98
N THR A 147 -9.83 -7.76 25.78
CA THR A 147 -9.63 -6.92 24.60
C THR A 147 -10.94 -6.19 24.30
N PHE A 148 -10.87 -4.87 24.11
CA PHE A 148 -12.00 -4.05 23.73
C PHE A 148 -11.86 -3.60 22.28
N THR A 149 -12.94 -3.67 21.53
CA THR A 149 -12.95 -3.23 20.14
C THR A 149 -13.86 -2.02 19.97
N ASN A 150 -13.29 -0.94 19.46
CA ASN A 150 -14.02 0.24 19.03
C ASN A 150 -13.91 0.36 17.51
N ILE A 151 -15.00 0.72 16.85
CA ILE A 151 -15.08 0.86 15.40
C ILE A 151 -15.62 2.25 15.07
N ASP A 152 -14.84 2.98 14.29
CA ASP A 152 -15.23 4.25 13.70
C ASP A 152 -15.39 4.09 12.17
N VAL A 153 -16.37 4.76 11.61
CA VAL A 153 -16.57 4.82 10.16
C VAL A 153 -16.53 6.27 9.71
N TYR A 154 -15.71 6.56 8.72
CA TYR A 154 -15.51 7.89 8.17
C TYR A 154 -15.85 7.91 6.68
N HIS A 155 -16.37 9.04 6.20
CA HIS A 155 -16.42 9.34 4.77
C HIS A 155 -15.30 10.29 4.38
N LYS A 156 -14.84 10.18 3.15
CA LYS A 156 -13.83 11.09 2.61
C LYS A 156 -14.42 12.51 2.58
N GLN A 157 -13.74 13.44 3.22
CA GLN A 157 -14.10 14.83 3.17
C GLN A 157 -13.69 15.36 1.79
N MET A 158 -14.65 15.64 0.92
CA MET A 158 -14.39 16.49 -0.22
C MET A 158 -14.10 17.88 0.35
N SER A 159 -13.00 18.52 -0.06
CA SER A 159 -12.60 19.79 0.55
C SER A 159 -13.65 20.86 0.28
N VAL A 160 -14.56 20.94 1.22
CA VAL A 160 -15.43 22.09 1.41
C VAL A 160 -14.67 22.94 2.41
N LEU A 161 -14.39 24.20 2.09
CA LEU A 161 -13.82 25.17 3.01
C LEU A 161 -14.48 24.99 4.40
N PRO A 162 -13.71 25.01 5.51
CA PRO A 162 -14.26 24.79 6.83
C PRO A 162 -15.20 25.96 7.20
N TYR A 163 -16.46 25.82 6.87
CA TYR A 163 -17.49 26.55 7.58
C TYR A 163 -17.71 25.79 8.87
N SER A 164 -17.19 26.33 9.95
CA SER A 164 -17.57 25.88 11.29
C SER A 164 -19.06 26.06 11.44
N SER A 165 -19.82 24.99 11.41
CA SER A 165 -21.21 24.97 11.82
C SER A 165 -21.22 25.07 13.35
N SER A 166 -21.04 26.27 13.91
CA SER A 166 -21.42 26.49 15.30
C SER A 166 -22.93 26.55 15.36
N VAL A 167 -23.50 25.62 16.11
CA VAL A 167 -24.93 25.62 16.45
C VAL A 167 -25.21 26.90 17.24
N GLY A 168 -25.81 27.91 16.61
CA GLY A 168 -26.16 29.17 17.27
C GLY A 168 -25.83 30.46 16.52
N SER A 169 -25.20 30.42 15.33
CA SER A 169 -24.96 31.61 14.52
C SER A 169 -26.13 31.89 13.56
N VAL A 170 -26.46 33.17 13.45
CA VAL A 170 -27.43 33.70 12.46
C VAL A 170 -27.13 33.10 11.09
N ALA A 171 -28.18 32.59 10.41
CA ALA A 171 -28.05 31.98 9.07
C ALA A 171 -27.42 32.98 8.10
N ILE A 172 -26.11 32.81 7.84
CA ILE A 172 -25.39 33.61 6.84
C ILE A 172 -25.85 33.11 5.48
N ARG A 173 -26.65 33.90 4.79
CA ARG A 173 -27.03 33.63 3.39
C ARG A 173 -25.76 33.81 2.55
N PRO A 174 -25.38 32.78 1.76
CA PRO A 174 -24.17 32.89 0.92
C PRO A 174 -24.34 34.03 -0.09
N THR A 175 -23.35 34.89 -0.20
CA THR A 175 -23.37 35.94 -1.26
C THR A 175 -23.24 35.27 -2.62
N LYS A 176 -23.76 35.90 -3.68
CA LYS A 176 -23.64 35.40 -5.06
C LYS A 176 -22.20 35.09 -5.45
N GLU A 177 -21.25 35.91 -5.00
CA GLU A 177 -19.79 35.71 -5.20
C GLU A 177 -19.27 34.47 -4.46
N GLY A 178 -19.72 34.22 -3.25
CA GLY A 178 -19.36 33.02 -2.48
C GLY A 178 -19.81 31.73 -3.14
N VAL A 179 -21.03 31.73 -3.73
CA VAL A 179 -21.57 30.58 -4.49
C VAL A 179 -20.74 30.32 -5.77
N ILE A 180 -20.37 31.38 -6.49
CA ILE A 180 -19.56 31.28 -7.72
C ILE A 180 -18.17 30.73 -7.39
N LYS A 181 -17.53 31.26 -6.35
CA LYS A 181 -16.20 30.79 -5.90
C LYS A 181 -16.23 29.35 -5.44
N HIS A 182 -17.26 28.95 -4.72
CA HIS A 182 -17.44 27.55 -4.27
C HIS A 182 -17.59 26.59 -5.46
N LYS A 183 -18.43 26.93 -6.45
CA LYS A 183 -18.59 26.12 -7.67
C LYS A 183 -17.29 26.01 -8.46
N ALA A 184 -16.54 27.12 -8.60
CA ALA A 184 -15.26 27.10 -9.31
C ALA A 184 -14.22 26.24 -8.61
N LEU A 185 -14.13 26.30 -7.27
CA LEU A 185 -13.22 25.47 -6.49
C LEU A 185 -13.59 23.98 -6.56
N ALA A 186 -14.89 23.66 -6.47
CA ALA A 186 -15.36 22.28 -6.60
C ALA A 186 -15.05 21.69 -7.99
N ALA A 187 -15.27 22.45 -9.06
CA ALA A 187 -14.95 22.04 -10.42
C ALA A 187 -13.44 21.86 -10.65
N MET A 188 -12.63 22.77 -10.10
CA MET A 188 -11.16 22.66 -10.15
C MET A 188 -10.67 21.41 -9.42
N GLU A 189 -11.23 21.12 -8.24
CA GLU A 189 -10.87 19.94 -7.44
C GLU A 189 -11.26 18.65 -8.15
N GLU A 190 -12.48 18.58 -8.70
CA GLU A 190 -12.95 17.42 -9.48
C GLU A 190 -12.02 17.16 -10.68
N GLN A 191 -11.67 18.21 -11.43
CA GLN A 191 -10.77 18.11 -12.57
C GLN A 191 -9.36 17.67 -12.17
N THR A 192 -8.84 18.22 -11.07
CA THR A 192 -7.52 17.85 -10.53
C THR A 192 -7.53 16.39 -10.10
N ASN A 193 -8.58 15.92 -9.41
CA ASN A 193 -8.71 14.53 -9.00
C ASN A 193 -8.78 13.58 -10.19
N MET A 194 -9.53 13.93 -11.25
CA MET A 194 -9.57 13.14 -12.48
C MET A 194 -8.18 13.03 -13.14
N GLN A 195 -7.42 14.13 -13.19
CA GLN A 195 -6.04 14.12 -13.73
C GLN A 195 -5.11 13.25 -12.88
N LEU A 196 -5.21 13.34 -11.55
CA LEU A 196 -4.44 12.50 -10.63
C LEU A 196 -4.77 11.01 -10.79
N ASP A 197 -6.03 10.66 -10.98
CA ASP A 197 -6.46 9.28 -11.22
C ASP A 197 -5.93 8.76 -12.57
N GLN A 198 -5.90 9.57 -13.62
CA GLN A 198 -5.29 9.22 -14.90
C GLN A 198 -3.78 8.98 -14.74
N ILE A 199 -3.07 9.84 -14.04
CA ILE A 199 -1.63 9.68 -13.76
C ILE A 199 -1.40 8.39 -12.96
N LYS A 200 -2.24 8.09 -11.97
CA LYS A 200 -2.17 6.85 -11.20
C LYS A 200 -2.29 5.62 -12.08
N GLN A 201 -3.27 5.58 -12.99
CA GLN A 201 -3.43 4.48 -13.94
C GLN A 201 -2.20 4.31 -14.85
N GLN A 202 -1.60 5.43 -15.28
CA GLN A 202 -0.36 5.39 -16.06
C GLN A 202 0.81 4.82 -15.24
N ILE A 203 0.93 5.20 -13.97
CA ILE A 203 1.96 4.67 -13.06
C ILE A 203 1.78 3.15 -12.86
N GLU A 204 0.55 2.69 -12.67
CA GLU A 204 0.24 1.26 -12.53
C GLU A 204 0.60 0.47 -13.79
N LEU A 205 0.30 1.02 -14.97
CA LEU A 205 0.66 0.43 -16.25
C LEU A 205 2.19 0.36 -16.43
N LEU A 206 2.90 1.46 -16.16
CA LEU A 206 4.36 1.53 -16.25
C LEU A 206 5.03 0.58 -15.24
N ALA A 207 4.49 0.46 -14.03
CA ALA A 207 4.98 -0.48 -13.03
C ALA A 207 4.86 -1.94 -13.50
N ARG A 208 3.74 -2.29 -14.13
CA ARG A 208 3.53 -3.62 -14.73
C ARG A 208 4.52 -3.89 -15.86
N GLN A 209 4.68 -2.94 -16.77
CA GLN A 209 5.66 -3.05 -17.87
C GLN A 209 7.10 -3.21 -17.35
N ALA A 210 7.45 -2.46 -16.29
CA ALA A 210 8.76 -2.58 -15.66
C ALA A 210 8.98 -3.98 -15.02
N GLN A 211 7.94 -4.57 -14.45
CA GLN A 211 7.98 -5.95 -13.93
C GLN A 211 8.17 -6.99 -15.04
N GLU A 212 7.45 -6.83 -16.14
CA GLU A 212 7.58 -7.72 -17.31
C GLU A 212 8.98 -7.66 -17.92
N LEU A 213 9.53 -6.45 -18.09
CA LEU A 213 10.90 -6.25 -18.56
C LEU A 213 11.93 -6.90 -17.62
N ARG A 214 11.71 -6.81 -16.31
CA ARG A 214 12.59 -7.43 -15.32
C ARG A 214 12.54 -8.95 -15.39
N LYS A 215 11.33 -9.54 -15.42
CA LYS A 215 11.15 -10.99 -15.60
C LYS A 215 11.84 -11.48 -16.87
N ARG A 216 11.67 -10.76 -17.98
CA ARG A 216 12.31 -11.08 -19.27
C ARG A 216 13.83 -11.03 -19.16
N LYS A 217 14.39 -10.03 -18.45
CA LYS A 217 15.83 -9.93 -18.21
C LYS A 217 16.35 -11.10 -17.37
N GLU A 218 15.66 -11.43 -16.27
CA GLU A 218 16.04 -12.54 -15.36
C GLU A 218 16.00 -13.88 -16.09
N LEU A 219 14.94 -14.13 -16.86
CA LEU A 219 14.82 -15.31 -17.71
C LEU A 219 15.95 -15.38 -18.75
N SER A 220 16.28 -14.25 -19.37
CA SER A 220 17.35 -14.19 -20.38
C SER A 220 18.71 -14.49 -19.76
N LEU A 221 19.01 -13.95 -18.58
CA LEU A 221 20.25 -14.24 -17.87
C LEU A 221 20.33 -15.73 -17.48
N MET A 222 19.25 -16.31 -16.97
CA MET A 222 19.19 -17.72 -16.63
C MET A 222 19.46 -18.62 -17.84
N ILE A 223 18.91 -18.28 -19.02
CA ILE A 223 19.12 -19.05 -20.25
C ILE A 223 20.57 -18.87 -20.74
N TYR A 224 21.12 -17.67 -20.73
CA TYR A 224 22.51 -17.44 -21.16
C TYR A 224 23.55 -18.02 -20.21
N ASP A 225 23.24 -18.15 -18.93
CA ASP A 225 24.09 -18.85 -17.95
C ASP A 225 23.99 -20.38 -18.12
N SER A 226 22.97 -20.87 -18.86
CA SER A 226 22.85 -22.29 -19.16
C SER A 226 23.81 -22.72 -20.26
N LYS A 227 24.16 -24.00 -20.28
CA LYS A 227 25.02 -24.56 -21.34
C LYS A 227 24.20 -24.71 -22.63
N LEU A 228 24.41 -23.79 -23.60
CA LEU A 228 23.78 -23.87 -24.92
C LEU A 228 24.58 -24.82 -25.83
N ASN A 229 23.95 -25.90 -26.26
CA ASN A 229 24.58 -26.89 -27.19
C ASN A 229 24.33 -26.56 -28.64
N PHE A 230 23.59 -25.50 -28.96
CA PHE A 230 23.26 -25.07 -30.33
C PHE A 230 23.13 -23.53 -30.32
N LYS A 231 23.10 -22.96 -31.54
CA LYS A 231 22.90 -21.51 -31.73
C LYS A 231 21.40 -21.20 -31.85
N PRO A 232 20.78 -20.52 -30.88
CA PRO A 232 19.37 -20.17 -30.94
C PRO A 232 19.06 -19.25 -32.12
N GLN A 233 17.87 -19.43 -32.70
CA GLN A 233 17.36 -18.62 -33.82
C GLN A 233 16.26 -17.67 -33.33
N ILE A 234 16.29 -16.41 -33.78
CA ILE A 234 15.29 -15.42 -33.49
C ILE A 234 13.92 -15.88 -33.97
N GLY A 235 12.91 -15.73 -33.09
CA GLY A 235 11.53 -16.12 -33.44
C GLY A 235 11.18 -17.59 -33.19
N GLN A 236 12.17 -18.46 -32.98
CA GLN A 236 11.98 -19.87 -32.67
C GLN A 236 11.59 -20.06 -31.19
N ILE A 237 10.71 -21.04 -30.92
CA ILE A 237 10.31 -21.47 -29.59
C ILE A 237 11.24 -22.57 -29.11
N TYR A 238 11.60 -22.49 -27.85
CA TYR A 238 12.44 -23.45 -27.14
C TYR A 238 11.78 -23.76 -25.80
N HIS A 239 12.23 -24.84 -25.15
CA HIS A 239 11.72 -25.32 -23.87
C HIS A 239 12.85 -25.38 -22.86
N VAL A 240 12.63 -24.78 -21.67
CA VAL A 240 13.62 -24.73 -20.59
C VAL A 240 13.30 -25.82 -19.57
N TYR A 241 14.31 -26.60 -19.25
CA TYR A 241 14.24 -27.69 -18.28
C TYR A 241 15.28 -27.53 -17.18
N GLU A 242 14.93 -27.91 -15.97
CA GLU A 242 15.87 -28.05 -14.85
C GLU A 242 16.42 -29.48 -14.84
N ARG A 243 17.77 -29.60 -14.80
CA ARG A 243 18.44 -30.87 -14.66
C ARG A 243 18.51 -31.31 -13.18
N HIS A 244 18.89 -32.57 -12.94
CA HIS A 244 19.06 -33.09 -11.58
C HIS A 244 20.20 -32.43 -10.79
N ASP A 245 21.15 -31.81 -11.48
CA ASP A 245 22.26 -31.01 -10.90
C ASP A 245 21.89 -29.55 -10.66
N SER A 246 20.61 -29.18 -10.78
CA SER A 246 20.07 -27.81 -10.66
C SER A 246 20.60 -26.84 -11.75
N THR A 247 21.20 -27.32 -12.81
CA THR A 247 21.51 -26.53 -14.00
C THR A 247 20.33 -26.48 -14.96
N HIS A 248 20.31 -25.48 -15.84
CA HIS A 248 19.25 -25.33 -16.83
C HIS A 248 19.69 -25.85 -18.21
N LEU A 249 18.73 -26.41 -18.93
CA LEU A 249 18.90 -26.91 -20.30
C LEU A 249 17.88 -26.25 -21.21
N LEU A 250 18.33 -25.69 -22.33
CA LEU A 250 17.47 -25.24 -23.42
C LEU A 250 17.37 -26.36 -24.48
N SER A 251 16.14 -26.68 -24.89
CA SER A 251 15.86 -27.75 -25.87
C SER A 251 14.84 -27.30 -26.92
N LEU A 252 14.88 -27.90 -28.10
CA LEU A 252 13.84 -27.80 -29.09
C LEU A 252 12.68 -28.78 -28.86
N VAL A 253 12.93 -29.84 -28.09
CA VAL A 253 11.97 -30.90 -27.84
C VAL A 253 10.95 -30.41 -26.78
N ALA A 254 9.68 -30.47 -27.16
CA ALA A 254 8.59 -30.06 -26.27
C ALA A 254 8.36 -31.09 -25.14
N PRO A 255 7.75 -30.68 -24.00
CA PRO A 255 7.51 -31.60 -22.88
C PRO A 255 6.76 -32.87 -23.26
N GLN A 256 5.81 -32.77 -24.21
CA GLN A 256 5.02 -33.91 -24.69
C GLN A 256 5.82 -34.91 -25.52
N GLU A 257 6.89 -34.46 -26.15
CA GLU A 257 7.74 -35.29 -27.03
C GLU A 257 8.75 -36.15 -26.26
N TRP A 258 9.02 -35.82 -25.00
CA TRP A 258 9.92 -36.59 -24.13
C TRP A 258 9.32 -37.91 -23.60
N GLY A 259 7.99 -38.11 -23.74
CA GLY A 259 7.29 -39.25 -23.16
C GLY A 259 7.26 -39.22 -21.62
N THR A 260 7.10 -40.39 -20.99
CA THR A 260 6.90 -40.52 -19.54
C THR A 260 8.16 -40.29 -18.68
N HIS A 261 9.37 -40.36 -19.27
CA HIS A 261 10.64 -40.25 -18.54
C HIS A 261 11.64 -39.38 -19.32
N GLY A 262 11.55 -38.08 -19.15
CA GLY A 262 12.55 -37.15 -19.69
C GLY A 262 13.86 -37.14 -18.87
N PRO A 263 15.01 -36.76 -19.47
CA PRO A 263 16.33 -36.74 -18.80
C PRO A 263 16.53 -35.48 -17.91
N PHE A 264 15.47 -34.93 -17.38
CA PHE A 264 15.45 -33.72 -16.59
C PHE A 264 14.59 -33.88 -15.34
N LYS A 265 14.83 -33.03 -14.35
CA LYS A 265 14.09 -33.00 -13.07
C LYS A 265 12.71 -32.37 -13.24
N ALA A 266 12.65 -31.24 -13.96
CA ALA A 266 11.40 -30.50 -14.16
C ALA A 266 11.42 -29.69 -15.47
N TYR A 267 10.25 -29.50 -16.06
CA TYR A 267 9.99 -28.50 -17.08
C TYR A 267 9.72 -27.16 -16.41
N ILE A 268 10.33 -26.08 -16.91
CA ILE A 268 10.19 -24.74 -16.36
C ILE A 268 9.21 -23.91 -17.19
N SER A 269 9.53 -23.66 -18.46
CA SER A 269 8.66 -22.89 -19.36
C SER A 269 9.05 -23.03 -20.82
N SER A 270 8.15 -22.65 -21.72
CA SER A 270 8.47 -22.42 -23.13
C SER A 270 8.89 -20.98 -23.33
N VAL A 271 9.93 -20.76 -24.14
CA VAL A 271 10.54 -19.45 -24.33
C VAL A 271 10.80 -19.17 -25.81
N LYS A 272 10.74 -17.91 -26.19
CA LYS A 272 11.01 -17.45 -27.56
C LYS A 272 12.14 -16.42 -27.55
N LEU A 273 13.12 -16.59 -28.44
CA LEU A 273 14.18 -15.59 -28.62
C LEU A 273 13.66 -14.42 -29.45
N LEU A 274 13.75 -13.20 -28.90
CA LEU A 274 13.35 -11.97 -29.56
C LEU A 274 14.50 -11.33 -30.35
N ALA A 275 14.18 -10.34 -31.18
CA ALA A 275 15.15 -9.66 -32.05
C ALA A 275 16.19 -8.83 -31.26
N ASP A 276 15.84 -8.42 -30.05
CA ASP A 276 16.73 -7.73 -29.10
C ASP A 276 17.61 -8.68 -28.26
N HIS A 277 17.62 -9.95 -28.66
CA HIS A 277 18.32 -11.03 -27.94
C HIS A 277 17.86 -11.27 -26.51
N THR A 278 16.67 -10.80 -26.13
CA THR A 278 16.02 -11.22 -24.89
C THR A 278 15.12 -12.43 -25.11
N TRP A 279 14.84 -13.16 -24.02
CA TRP A 279 13.96 -14.32 -24.03
C TRP A 279 12.63 -13.96 -23.37
N MET A 280 11.55 -14.34 -24.02
CA MET A 280 10.18 -14.12 -23.55
C MET A 280 9.50 -15.48 -23.33
N GLU A 281 8.81 -15.62 -22.22
CA GLU A 281 7.94 -16.77 -21.94
C GLU A 281 6.71 -16.75 -22.87
N VAL A 282 6.29 -17.93 -23.38
CA VAL A 282 5.19 -18.10 -24.36
C VAL A 282 4.19 -19.12 -23.84
#